data_001d6d1f5428b4cc7a47de726e5f7ca5
#
_entry.id   001d6d1f5428b4cc7a47de726e5f7ca5
#
_cell.length_a   1.000
_cell.length_b   1.000
_cell.length_c   1.000
_cell.angle_alpha   90.00
_cell.angle_beta   90.00
_cell.angle_gamma   90.00
#
_symmetry.space_group_name_H-M   'P 1'
#
loop_
_entity.id
_entity.type
_entity.pdbx_description
1 polymer ?
#
loop_
_entity_poly.entity_id
_entity_poly.type
_entity_poly.pdbx_seq_one_letter_code
_entity_poly.pdbx_strand_id
1 'polypeptide(L)'
;EWEALAEQLVQRDRVIGVAPYVEQQGMFSAGGRNQGAMVNGIHPDWEDQVSIIGEHMRQGELADLVPGEWNVVLGSMLARRLGVGVGDRVTLLVPEASITPAGVFPRLKRFTVSGIFSVGADLDANLAYANIEDMQTLARMGDAVGGLRLELDDLFIAGSETQAIVNELGPGYSGSDWTFSHGNLFQAIQMEKRMI
;
A
#
# COMPACT_ATOMS: atom_id res chain seq x y z
N GLU A 1 10.80 13.25 -9.54
CA GLU A 1 11.23 12.23 -10.56
C GLU A 1 10.12 11.20 -10.84
N TRP A 2 9.49 10.64 -9.81
CA TRP A 2 8.43 9.65 -10.00
C TRP A 2 7.16 10.25 -10.65
N GLU A 3 6.86 11.52 -10.42
CA GLU A 3 5.70 12.23 -10.99
C GLU A 3 5.77 12.25 -12.52
N ALA A 4 6.94 12.59 -13.08
CA ALA A 4 7.14 12.58 -14.53
C ALA A 4 6.98 11.16 -15.12
N LEU A 5 7.43 10.13 -14.38
CA LEU A 5 7.21 8.74 -14.78
C LEU A 5 5.73 8.35 -14.70
N ALA A 6 5.02 8.78 -13.66
CA ALA A 6 3.59 8.54 -13.53
C ALA A 6 2.80 9.21 -14.66
N GLU A 7 3.13 10.46 -15.01
CA GLU A 7 2.55 11.17 -16.15
C GLU A 7 2.81 10.45 -17.49
N GLN A 8 3.99 9.88 -17.67
CA GLN A 8 4.32 9.09 -18.86
C GLN A 8 3.51 7.79 -18.90
N LEU A 9 3.40 7.08 -17.78
CA LEU A 9 2.73 5.79 -17.72
C LEU A 9 1.21 5.91 -17.90
N VAL A 10 0.58 6.97 -17.41
CA VAL A 10 -0.86 7.19 -17.59
C VAL A 10 -1.25 7.46 -19.05
N GLN A 11 -0.30 7.85 -19.90
CA GLN A 11 -0.55 8.06 -21.34
C GLN A 11 -0.60 6.74 -22.14
N ARG A 12 -0.29 5.60 -21.55
CA ARG A 12 -0.36 4.30 -22.23
C ARG A 12 -1.81 3.88 -22.39
N ASP A 13 -2.15 3.39 -23.58
CA ASP A 13 -3.53 3.06 -23.98
C ASP A 13 -4.25 2.08 -23.04
N ARG A 14 -3.48 1.22 -22.33
CA ARG A 14 -4.03 0.15 -21.48
C ARG A 14 -3.97 0.49 -19.98
N VAL A 15 -3.39 1.62 -19.62
CA VAL A 15 -3.28 2.08 -18.24
C VAL A 15 -4.42 3.04 -17.94
N ILE A 16 -5.28 2.70 -16.99
CA ILE A 16 -6.44 3.50 -16.59
C ILE A 16 -6.24 4.24 -15.27
N GLY A 17 -5.20 3.89 -14.52
CA GLY A 17 -4.83 4.58 -13.28
C GLY A 17 -3.37 4.34 -12.92
N VAL A 18 -2.78 5.33 -12.25
CA VAL A 18 -1.40 5.28 -11.71
C VAL A 18 -1.42 5.89 -10.33
N ALA A 19 -0.82 5.25 -9.34
CA ALA A 19 -0.67 5.81 -8.00
C ALA A 19 0.71 5.50 -7.40
N PRO A 20 1.37 6.48 -6.76
CA PRO A 20 2.59 6.24 -5.99
C PRO A 20 2.28 5.52 -4.69
N TYR A 21 3.22 4.73 -4.20
CA TYR A 21 3.11 4.12 -2.89
C TYR A 21 4.47 4.04 -2.17
N VAL A 22 4.40 3.99 -0.85
CA VAL A 22 5.50 3.60 0.04
C VAL A 22 5.02 2.43 0.87
N GLU A 23 5.69 1.30 0.78
CA GLU A 23 5.34 0.09 1.52
C GLU A 23 6.33 -0.13 2.65
N GLN A 24 5.82 -0.33 3.85
CA GLN A 24 6.63 -0.50 5.05
C GLN A 24 6.07 -1.61 5.93
N GLN A 25 6.87 -2.64 6.18
CA GLN A 25 6.54 -3.61 7.21
C GLN A 25 6.76 -3.01 8.60
N GLY A 26 5.82 -3.28 9.51
CA GLY A 26 5.94 -2.82 10.87
C GLY A 26 5.07 -3.60 11.85
N MET A 27 5.13 -3.20 13.09
CA MET A 27 4.31 -3.76 14.16
C MET A 27 3.51 -2.64 14.82
N PHE A 28 2.20 -2.76 14.79
CA PHE A 28 1.32 -1.88 15.58
C PHE A 28 1.21 -2.38 17.00
N SER A 29 1.23 -1.44 17.93
CA SER A 29 1.03 -1.68 19.38
C SER A 29 -0.05 -0.77 19.93
N ALA A 30 -0.97 -1.35 20.68
CA ALA A 30 -2.01 -0.61 21.41
C ALA A 30 -2.47 -1.42 22.64
N GLY A 31 -2.53 -0.78 23.82
CA GLY A 31 -3.04 -1.41 25.03
C GLY A 31 -2.37 -2.74 25.41
N GLY A 32 -1.07 -2.88 25.13
CA GLY A 32 -0.31 -4.12 25.38
C GLY A 32 -0.51 -5.22 24.32
N ARG A 33 -1.28 -4.97 23.26
CA ARG A 33 -1.46 -5.87 22.11
C ARG A 33 -0.55 -5.45 20.98
N ASN A 34 0.04 -6.42 20.30
CA ASN A 34 0.96 -6.20 19.18
C ASN A 34 0.52 -7.01 17.97
N GLN A 35 0.52 -6.39 16.80
CA GLN A 35 0.18 -7.03 15.53
C GLN A 35 1.11 -6.55 14.43
N GLY A 36 1.73 -7.49 13.72
CA GLY A 36 2.47 -7.20 12.49
C GLY A 36 1.51 -6.79 11.37
N ALA A 37 1.90 -5.82 10.58
CA ALA A 37 1.16 -5.39 9.41
C ALA A 37 2.06 -4.77 8.35
N MET A 38 1.59 -4.78 7.11
CA MET A 38 2.10 -3.97 6.02
C MET A 38 1.38 -2.63 6.02
N VAL A 39 2.13 -1.54 6.05
CA VAL A 39 1.59 -0.18 5.95
C VAL A 39 1.89 0.38 4.58
N ASN A 40 0.85 0.71 3.84
CA ASN A 40 0.95 1.40 2.56
C ASN A 40 0.76 2.90 2.78
N GLY A 41 1.82 3.66 2.51
CA GLY A 41 1.73 5.10 2.35
C GLY A 41 1.15 5.41 0.98
N ILE A 42 0.02 6.09 0.95
CA ILE A 42 -0.74 6.41 -0.27
C ILE A 42 -1.06 7.90 -0.34
N HIS A 43 -1.29 8.36 -1.55
CA HIS A 43 -1.93 9.65 -1.80
C HIS A 43 -3.42 9.39 -2.10
N PRO A 44 -4.36 9.80 -1.24
CA PRO A 44 -5.77 9.40 -1.36
C PRO A 44 -6.38 9.62 -2.76
N ASP A 45 -6.18 10.79 -3.34
CA ASP A 45 -6.75 11.13 -4.67
C ASP A 45 -6.22 10.27 -5.81
N TRP A 46 -5.01 9.72 -5.69
CA TRP A 46 -4.41 8.85 -6.69
C TRP A 46 -4.78 7.38 -6.43
N GLU A 47 -4.87 6.99 -5.17
CA GLU A 47 -5.22 5.62 -4.77
C GLU A 47 -6.61 5.22 -5.25
N ASP A 48 -7.58 6.12 -5.22
CA ASP A 48 -8.94 5.87 -5.72
C ASP A 48 -8.98 5.48 -7.23
N GLN A 49 -7.90 5.76 -7.98
CA GLN A 49 -7.79 5.37 -9.38
C GLN A 49 -7.30 3.93 -9.60
N VAL A 50 -6.69 3.32 -8.58
CA VAL A 50 -6.00 2.01 -8.70
C VAL A 50 -6.42 1.01 -7.64
N SER A 51 -7.32 1.37 -6.73
CA SER A 51 -7.67 0.54 -5.57
C SER A 51 -9.14 0.66 -5.21
N ILE A 52 -9.70 -0.45 -4.77
CA ILE A 52 -11.09 -0.54 -4.30
C ILE A 52 -11.24 -0.22 -2.80
N ILE A 53 -10.17 0.14 -2.11
CA ILE A 53 -10.19 0.33 -0.65
C ILE A 53 -11.15 1.45 -0.25
N GLY A 54 -11.18 2.55 -1.01
CA GLY A 54 -12.11 3.66 -0.78
C GLY A 54 -13.58 3.23 -0.74
N GLU A 55 -13.97 2.32 -1.64
CA GLU A 55 -15.33 1.77 -1.70
C GLU A 55 -15.65 0.79 -0.55
N HIS A 56 -14.64 0.27 0.12
CA HIS A 56 -14.76 -0.73 1.19
C HIS A 56 -14.52 -0.15 2.60
N MET A 57 -14.50 1.16 2.72
CA MET A 57 -14.44 1.80 4.04
C MET A 57 -15.70 1.48 4.86
N ARG A 58 -15.50 1.07 6.09
CA ARG A 58 -16.58 0.82 7.08
C ARG A 58 -16.79 1.99 8.00
N GLN A 59 -15.72 2.71 8.31
CA GLN A 59 -15.72 3.91 9.13
C GLN A 59 -14.61 4.84 8.63
N GLY A 60 -14.85 6.14 8.61
CA GLY A 60 -13.93 7.13 8.07
C GLY A 60 -13.81 7.06 6.54
N GLU A 61 -12.93 7.86 5.99
CA GLU A 61 -12.67 7.96 4.56
C GLU A 61 -11.15 7.94 4.30
N LEU A 62 -10.71 7.57 3.08
CA LEU A 62 -9.30 7.67 2.72
C LEU A 62 -8.80 9.12 2.71
N ALA A 63 -9.69 10.06 2.39
CA ALA A 63 -9.39 11.49 2.42
C ALA A 63 -8.99 12.02 3.82
N ASP A 64 -9.31 11.29 4.89
CA ASP A 64 -8.87 11.61 6.25
C ASP A 64 -7.35 11.39 6.46
N LEU A 65 -6.67 10.77 5.50
CA LEU A 65 -5.21 10.61 5.51
C LEU A 65 -4.51 11.90 5.06
N VAL A 66 -4.57 12.93 5.91
CA VAL A 66 -4.00 14.24 5.65
C VAL A 66 -2.50 14.25 6.00
N PRO A 67 -1.62 14.83 5.15
CA PRO A 67 -0.19 14.93 5.45
C PRO A 67 0.08 15.63 6.78
N GLY A 68 0.98 15.09 7.57
CA GLY A 68 1.41 15.66 8.86
C GLY A 68 0.49 15.36 10.04
N GLU A 69 -0.70 14.83 9.82
CA GLU A 69 -1.63 14.49 10.90
C GLU A 69 -1.39 13.10 11.51
N TRP A 70 -0.60 12.27 10.84
CA TRP A 70 -0.26 10.92 11.30
C TRP A 70 -1.51 10.06 11.55
N ASN A 71 -2.43 10.11 10.62
CA ASN A 71 -3.61 9.28 10.61
C ASN A 71 -3.32 7.92 9.95
N VAL A 72 -4.06 6.89 10.38
CA VAL A 72 -3.96 5.54 9.82
C VAL A 72 -5.34 4.93 9.67
N VAL A 73 -5.55 4.28 8.55
CA VAL A 73 -6.71 3.43 8.25
C VAL A 73 -6.29 1.97 8.44
N LEU A 74 -7.00 1.24 9.27
CA LEU A 74 -6.70 -0.15 9.60
C LEU A 74 -7.69 -1.11 8.96
N GLY A 75 -7.23 -2.29 8.56
CA GLY A 75 -8.13 -3.40 8.25
C GLY A 75 -8.95 -3.81 9.47
N SER A 76 -10.19 -4.23 9.24
CA SER A 76 -11.17 -4.51 10.31
C SER A 76 -10.70 -5.58 11.30
N MET A 77 -10.00 -6.61 10.81
CA MET A 77 -9.44 -7.67 11.66
C MET A 77 -8.23 -7.16 12.47
N LEU A 78 -7.38 -6.34 11.85
CA LEU A 78 -6.23 -5.72 12.51
C LEU A 78 -6.68 -4.82 13.66
N ALA A 79 -7.65 -3.94 13.42
CA ALA A 79 -8.24 -3.08 14.45
C ALA A 79 -8.85 -3.89 15.61
N ARG A 80 -9.57 -4.97 15.29
CA ARG A 80 -10.17 -5.87 16.28
C ARG A 80 -9.11 -6.56 17.13
N ARG A 81 -8.03 -7.07 16.53
CA ARG A 81 -6.92 -7.74 17.25
C ARG A 81 -6.19 -6.79 18.16
N LEU A 82 -5.98 -5.54 17.73
CA LEU A 82 -5.40 -4.48 18.54
C LEU A 82 -6.37 -3.96 19.62
N GLY A 83 -7.68 -4.18 19.44
CA GLY A 83 -8.72 -3.68 20.35
C GLY A 83 -8.91 -2.17 20.24
N VAL A 84 -8.80 -1.62 19.04
CA VAL A 84 -8.92 -0.19 18.75
C VAL A 84 -10.03 0.10 17.75
N GLY A 85 -10.55 1.32 17.82
CA GLY A 85 -11.51 1.87 16.87
C GLY A 85 -11.08 3.25 16.39
N VAL A 86 -11.90 3.88 15.54
CA VAL A 86 -11.66 5.24 15.06
C VAL A 86 -11.57 6.21 16.24
N GLY A 87 -10.55 7.08 16.23
CA GLY A 87 -10.22 8.01 17.29
C GLY A 87 -9.18 7.49 18.29
N ASP A 88 -8.95 6.18 18.34
CA ASP A 88 -7.92 5.59 19.21
C ASP A 88 -6.51 5.81 18.63
N ARG A 89 -5.51 5.67 19.49
CA ARG A 89 -4.10 5.80 19.12
C ARG A 89 -3.41 4.45 19.07
N VAL A 90 -2.59 4.27 18.04
CA VAL A 90 -1.72 3.10 17.86
C VAL A 90 -0.28 3.57 17.67
N THR A 91 0.68 2.77 18.09
CA THR A 91 2.09 3.03 17.84
C THR A 91 2.59 2.06 16.78
N LEU A 92 3.15 2.59 15.69
CA LEU A 92 3.84 1.82 14.68
C LEU A 92 5.33 1.74 15.01
N LEU A 93 5.85 0.53 15.10
CA LEU A 93 7.27 0.22 15.20
C LEU A 93 7.75 -0.30 13.85
N VAL A 94 8.70 0.42 13.25
CA VAL A 94 9.36 0.02 12.01
C VAL A 94 10.73 -0.56 12.35
N PRO A 95 11.04 -1.81 11.93
CA PRO A 95 12.27 -2.49 12.30
C PRO A 95 13.53 -1.88 11.66
N GLU A 96 13.38 -1.03 10.65
CA GLU A 96 14.53 -0.31 10.08
C GLU A 96 15.20 0.60 11.11
N ALA A 97 16.37 0.19 11.51
CA ALA A 97 17.08 0.80 12.62
C ALA A 97 17.85 2.07 12.20
N SER A 98 17.70 3.13 12.97
CA SER A 98 18.66 4.23 12.95
C SER A 98 19.90 3.82 13.71
N ILE A 99 21.03 3.65 13.01
CA ILE A 99 22.33 3.40 13.64
C ILE A 99 22.84 4.74 14.18
N THR A 100 22.99 4.82 15.46
CA THR A 100 23.57 5.98 16.14
C THR A 100 24.81 5.54 16.95
N PRO A 101 25.70 6.45 17.35
CA PRO A 101 26.81 6.11 18.26
C PRO A 101 26.35 5.49 19.59
N ALA A 102 25.10 5.71 19.97
CA ALA A 102 24.49 5.15 21.19
C ALA A 102 23.79 3.80 20.97
N GLY A 103 23.79 3.25 19.74
CA GLY A 103 23.19 1.96 19.40
C GLY A 103 22.19 2.02 18.25
N VAL A 104 21.50 0.89 18.06
CA VAL A 104 20.48 0.69 17.01
C VAL A 104 19.10 0.88 17.66
N PHE A 105 18.33 1.87 17.20
CA PHE A 105 17.01 2.16 17.72
C PHE A 105 15.97 1.95 16.62
N PRO A 106 14.88 1.19 16.88
CA PRO A 106 13.76 1.09 15.95
C PRO A 106 13.06 2.44 15.84
N ARG A 107 12.45 2.70 14.70
CA ARG A 107 11.64 3.91 14.51
C ARG A 107 10.25 3.66 15.07
N LEU A 108 9.82 4.55 15.93
CA LEU A 108 8.49 4.52 16.54
C LEU A 108 7.73 5.77 16.17
N LYS A 109 6.48 5.61 15.76
CA LYS A 109 5.58 6.73 15.53
C LYS A 109 4.16 6.40 16.00
N ARG A 110 3.54 7.36 16.67
CA ARG A 110 2.15 7.26 17.10
C ARG A 110 1.24 7.79 16.00
N PHE A 111 0.22 6.99 15.67
CA PHE A 111 -0.83 7.32 14.71
C PHE A 111 -2.18 7.39 15.42
N THR A 112 -3.09 8.16 14.84
CA THR A 112 -4.52 8.14 15.21
C THR A 112 -5.27 7.30 14.19
N VAL A 113 -6.10 6.37 14.62
CA VAL A 113 -6.96 5.60 13.74
C VAL A 113 -8.06 6.51 13.22
N SER A 114 -8.02 6.85 11.92
CA SER A 114 -9.01 7.70 11.25
C SER A 114 -10.08 6.92 10.50
N GLY A 115 -9.82 5.63 10.21
CA GLY A 115 -10.77 4.81 9.48
C GLY A 115 -10.52 3.32 9.63
N ILE A 116 -11.51 2.54 9.22
CA ILE A 116 -11.47 1.08 9.19
C ILE A 116 -12.07 0.62 7.86
N PHE A 117 -11.36 -0.27 7.15
CA PHE A 117 -11.84 -0.89 5.91
C PHE A 117 -12.08 -2.39 6.08
N SER A 118 -12.82 -2.99 5.15
CA SER A 118 -13.02 -4.43 5.09
C SER A 118 -13.23 -4.89 3.65
N VAL A 119 -12.23 -5.60 3.12
CA VAL A 119 -12.23 -6.18 1.75
C VAL A 119 -12.11 -7.71 1.75
N GLY A 120 -11.63 -8.30 2.83
CA GLY A 120 -11.47 -9.74 2.98
C GLY A 120 -10.50 -10.09 4.10
N ALA A 121 -10.69 -11.26 4.71
CA ALA A 121 -10.08 -11.63 5.99
C ALA A 121 -8.55 -11.50 6.04
N ASP A 122 -7.84 -11.88 4.98
CA ASP A 122 -6.38 -11.83 4.97
C ASP A 122 -5.85 -10.40 4.87
N LEU A 123 -6.42 -9.58 4.00
CA LEU A 123 -6.05 -8.16 3.86
C LEU A 123 -6.49 -7.37 5.10
N ASP A 124 -7.69 -7.63 5.59
CA ASP A 124 -8.22 -6.99 6.80
C ASP A 124 -7.38 -7.25 8.05
N ALA A 125 -6.62 -8.35 8.07
CA ALA A 125 -5.79 -8.75 9.20
C ALA A 125 -4.37 -8.15 9.19
N ASN A 126 -3.85 -7.82 8.01
CA ASN A 126 -2.42 -7.56 7.82
C ASN A 126 -2.10 -6.24 7.11
N LEU A 127 -3.11 -5.46 6.74
CA LEU A 127 -2.93 -4.27 5.93
C LEU A 127 -3.42 -3.01 6.63
N ALA A 128 -2.67 -1.92 6.47
CA ALA A 128 -3.01 -0.58 6.93
C ALA A 128 -2.60 0.46 5.87
N TYR A 129 -3.26 1.61 5.89
CA TYR A 129 -2.97 2.73 5.00
C TYR A 129 -2.68 3.99 5.81
N ALA A 130 -1.68 4.75 5.39
CA ALA A 130 -1.33 6.06 5.94
C ALA A 130 -1.04 7.05 4.80
N ASN A 131 -0.91 8.32 5.11
CA ASN A 131 -0.52 9.29 4.09
C ASN A 131 0.92 9.03 3.63
N ILE A 132 1.18 9.15 2.32
CA ILE A 132 2.48 8.85 1.72
C ILE A 132 3.60 9.74 2.27
N GLU A 133 3.35 11.04 2.49
CA GLU A 133 4.35 11.98 3.00
C GLU A 133 4.73 11.64 4.46
N ASP A 134 3.76 11.20 5.26
CA ASP A 134 4.00 10.73 6.62
C ASP A 134 4.89 9.47 6.61
N MET A 135 4.61 8.54 5.70
CA MET A 135 5.42 7.32 5.57
C MET A 135 6.81 7.60 4.98
N GLN A 136 6.95 8.50 4.02
CA GLN A 136 8.25 8.99 3.51
C GLN A 136 9.08 9.61 4.65
N THR A 137 8.45 10.44 5.48
CA THR A 137 9.11 11.05 6.66
C THR A 137 9.56 9.97 7.65
N LEU A 138 8.70 9.01 7.97
CA LEU A 138 9.03 7.90 8.88
C LEU A 138 10.15 7.02 8.33
N ALA A 139 10.12 6.71 7.05
CA ALA A 139 11.11 5.90 6.36
C ALA A 139 12.40 6.69 5.98
N ARG A 140 12.40 8.03 6.14
CA ARG A 140 13.50 8.93 5.76
C ARG A 140 13.86 8.83 4.28
N MET A 141 12.85 8.72 3.43
CA MET A 141 13.00 8.57 1.98
C MET A 141 13.08 9.91 1.23
N GLY A 142 12.86 11.05 1.91
CA GLY A 142 12.67 12.34 1.24
C GLY A 142 11.43 12.26 0.34
N ASP A 143 11.56 12.69 -0.91
CA ASP A 143 10.46 12.68 -1.90
C ASP A 143 10.43 11.37 -2.73
N ALA A 144 11.23 10.37 -2.38
CA ALA A 144 11.25 9.09 -3.09
C ALA A 144 10.01 8.25 -2.73
N VAL A 145 9.58 7.42 -3.69
CA VAL A 145 8.50 6.45 -3.50
C VAL A 145 9.03 5.03 -3.59
N GLY A 146 8.31 4.07 -3.03
CA GLY A 146 8.63 2.65 -3.15
C GLY A 146 8.35 2.11 -4.55
N GLY A 147 7.37 2.68 -5.23
CA GLY A 147 7.01 2.34 -6.59
C GLY A 147 5.75 3.05 -7.07
N LEU A 148 5.34 2.70 -8.28
CA LEU A 148 4.07 3.12 -8.88
C LEU A 148 3.18 1.88 -9.07
N ARG A 149 1.95 1.97 -8.61
CA ARG A 149 0.90 0.98 -8.86
C ARG A 149 0.12 1.39 -10.09
N LEU A 150 -0.12 0.45 -10.98
CA LEU A 150 -0.86 0.66 -12.21
C LEU A 150 -2.16 -0.12 -12.19
N GLU A 151 -3.24 0.51 -12.58
CA GLU A 151 -4.50 -0.15 -12.93
C GLU A 151 -4.57 -0.30 -14.44
N LEU A 152 -4.87 -1.50 -14.92
CA LEU A 152 -5.02 -1.81 -16.34
C LEU A 152 -6.49 -2.10 -16.67
N ASP A 153 -6.88 -1.80 -17.90
CA ASP A 153 -8.23 -2.07 -18.41
C ASP A 153 -8.53 -3.57 -18.58
N ASP A 154 -7.48 -4.41 -18.63
CA ASP A 154 -7.61 -5.87 -18.70
C ASP A 154 -6.55 -6.53 -17.80
N LEU A 155 -7.00 -7.28 -16.79
CA LEU A 155 -6.14 -8.01 -15.87
C LEU A 155 -5.25 -9.06 -16.54
N PHE A 156 -5.69 -9.62 -17.68
CA PHE A 156 -4.98 -10.71 -18.36
C PHE A 156 -3.73 -10.27 -19.11
N ILE A 157 -3.60 -8.99 -19.38
CA ILE A 157 -2.39 -8.42 -20.02
C ILE A 157 -1.35 -7.95 -18.99
N ALA A 158 -1.65 -8.01 -17.71
CA ALA A 158 -0.78 -7.45 -16.66
C ALA A 158 0.67 -7.93 -16.78
N GLY A 159 0.89 -9.23 -16.98
CA GLY A 159 2.24 -9.78 -17.14
C GLY A 159 2.97 -9.25 -18.38
N SER A 160 2.29 -9.21 -19.55
CA SER A 160 2.89 -8.73 -20.79
C SER A 160 3.12 -7.22 -20.76
N GLU A 161 2.19 -6.46 -20.19
CA GLU A 161 2.31 -5.00 -20.09
C GLU A 161 3.41 -4.62 -19.07
N THR A 162 3.49 -5.28 -17.93
CA THR A 162 4.57 -5.11 -16.96
C THR A 162 5.94 -5.33 -17.61
N GLN A 163 6.08 -6.42 -18.38
CA GLN A 163 7.34 -6.71 -19.08
C GLN A 163 7.67 -5.66 -20.15
N ALA A 164 6.68 -5.18 -20.88
CA ALA A 164 6.86 -4.14 -21.90
C ALA A 164 7.32 -2.82 -21.25
N ILE A 165 6.68 -2.42 -20.16
CA ILE A 165 7.04 -1.20 -19.40
C ILE A 165 8.47 -1.30 -18.85
N VAL A 166 8.82 -2.41 -18.21
CA VAL A 166 10.16 -2.61 -17.64
C VAL A 166 11.24 -2.58 -18.73
N ASN A 167 10.98 -3.21 -19.87
CA ASN A 167 11.91 -3.20 -21.01
C ASN A 167 12.11 -1.79 -21.59
N GLU A 168 11.05 -1.00 -21.66
CA GLU A 168 11.09 0.39 -22.16
C GLU A 168 11.84 1.32 -21.20
N LEU A 169 11.61 1.17 -19.88
CA LEU A 169 12.27 1.97 -18.87
C LEU A 169 13.76 1.60 -18.68
N GLY A 170 14.14 0.37 -19.03
CA GLY A 170 15.50 -0.09 -19.03
C GLY A 170 16.03 -0.55 -17.67
N PRO A 171 17.35 -0.76 -17.56
CA PRO A 171 17.97 -1.30 -16.35
C PRO A 171 17.81 -0.36 -15.16
N GLY A 172 17.43 -0.91 -14.03
CA GLY A 172 17.15 -0.17 -12.79
C GLY A 172 15.67 -0.14 -12.42
N TYR A 173 14.79 -0.57 -13.32
CA TYR A 173 13.37 -0.76 -13.05
C TYR A 173 13.02 -2.24 -12.95
N SER A 174 12.09 -2.55 -12.06
CA SER A 174 11.50 -3.87 -11.92
C SER A 174 9.99 -3.74 -11.83
N GLY A 175 9.29 -4.76 -12.26
CA GLY A 175 7.83 -4.78 -12.18
C GLY A 175 7.36 -6.15 -11.72
N SER A 176 6.25 -6.17 -11.02
CA SER A 176 5.51 -7.37 -10.67
C SER A 176 4.04 -7.15 -10.97
N ASP A 177 3.33 -8.21 -11.22
CA ASP A 177 1.90 -8.17 -11.46
C ASP A 177 1.16 -9.12 -10.50
N TRP A 178 -0.15 -9.04 -10.51
CA TRP A 178 -1.00 -9.84 -9.63
C TRP A 178 -0.84 -11.36 -9.84
N THR A 179 -0.37 -11.81 -10.99
CA THR A 179 -0.16 -13.23 -11.28
C THR A 179 0.99 -13.82 -10.48
N PHE A 180 1.93 -12.98 -10.09
CA PHE A 180 3.05 -13.39 -9.23
C PHE A 180 2.57 -13.77 -7.83
N SER A 181 1.62 -13.02 -7.28
CA SER A 181 1.04 -13.27 -5.95
C SER A 181 -0.06 -14.34 -5.96
N HIS A 182 -0.77 -14.51 -7.07
CA HIS A 182 -1.94 -15.36 -7.22
C HIS A 182 -1.86 -16.31 -8.44
N GLY A 183 -0.67 -16.79 -8.76
CA GLY A 183 -0.40 -17.60 -9.96
C GLY A 183 -1.29 -18.83 -10.12
N ASN A 184 -1.65 -19.49 -9.01
CA ASN A 184 -2.54 -20.65 -9.03
C ASN A 184 -3.97 -20.27 -9.48
N LEU A 185 -4.46 -19.12 -9.01
CA LEU A 185 -5.78 -18.60 -9.41
C LEU A 185 -5.79 -18.20 -10.89
N PHE A 186 -4.72 -17.55 -11.34
CA PHE A 186 -4.56 -17.16 -12.74
C PHE A 186 -4.57 -18.36 -13.68
N GLN A 187 -3.84 -19.43 -13.34
CA GLN A 187 -3.83 -20.68 -14.13
C GLN A 187 -5.21 -21.33 -14.17
N ALA A 188 -5.94 -21.33 -13.06
CA ALA A 188 -7.30 -21.87 -13.00
C ALA A 188 -8.26 -21.12 -13.93
N ILE A 189 -8.22 -19.79 -13.90
CA ILE A 189 -9.06 -18.93 -14.76
C ILE A 189 -8.69 -19.08 -16.23
N GLN A 190 -7.40 -19.19 -16.56
CA GLN A 190 -6.95 -19.44 -17.95
C GLN A 190 -7.38 -20.81 -18.49
N MET A 191 -7.37 -21.84 -17.65
CA MET A 191 -7.86 -23.17 -18.04
C MET A 191 -9.38 -23.15 -18.31
N GLU A 192 -10.17 -22.47 -17.50
CA GLU A 192 -11.60 -22.31 -17.70
C GLU A 192 -11.93 -21.62 -19.04
N LYS A 193 -11.21 -20.53 -19.39
CA LYS A 193 -11.36 -19.84 -20.68
C LYS A 193 -11.01 -20.70 -21.91
N ARG A 194 -10.16 -21.72 -21.75
CA ARG A 194 -9.78 -22.62 -22.88
C ARG A 194 -10.77 -23.75 -23.07
N MET A 195 -11.70 -23.98 -22.14
CA MET A 195 -12.70 -25.04 -22.21
C MET A 195 -14.06 -24.57 -22.75
N ILE A 196 -14.22 -23.30 -23.04
CA ILE A 196 -15.40 -22.69 -23.70
C ILE A 196 -15.04 -22.33 -25.14
#